data_9825644a09a28acdee921baf67de5433
#
_entry.id   9825644a09a28acdee921baf67de5433
#
_cell.length_a   1.000
_cell.length_b   1.000
_cell.length_c   1.000
_cell.angle_alpha   90.00
_cell.angle_beta   90.00
_cell.angle_gamma   90.00
#
_symmetry.space_group_name_H-M   'P 1'
#
loop_
_entity.id
_entity.type
_entity.pdbx_description
1 polymer ?
#
loop_
_entity_poly.entity_id
_entity_poly.type
_entity_poly.pdbx_seq_one_letter_code
_entity_poly.pdbx_strand_id
1 'polypeptide(L)'
;KKKKRMLCFSDRAGKDFVPWKEILGSKFVKDFETAKLGDILDNYWFNGTKFFKLLHGTAVTIPKELLILELRNLGFTVDKKKKPISEVEAAVISICNENRIDEIAPIIWSKERVVQTNSNRILNSQNIHPIEPADNGDKKNWKFINKWLGNFFVDEDIPTIYYFNAWMKRFYESVLYRVPMQGQGFIVVGPTGRGKTLLARRVIGALVGGYSDASEYVSGQTAFNKELARVPCWCVDDTKSAASYQEQRKATENFKMIVANPDISYMAKYCDDISIPWSGRIVLTLNMDANSLSVIPSLDSSNRDKIMAVRIREDALSKFPPNDELEAIILEELPFYAKYLLDWNPPKEIIGKSRYGVKSFIDKEIASAAYDNSSRSSVVEVVEFLARGAREYVKPEDGIWTGLLGDLIAAVESFNGGRTYGCSNKSEFVRRGLLIIEEACKTNKHIRPVKSLGRGGGKLWQIDISEKYDINKIIDNE
;
A
#
# COMPACT_ATOMS: atom_id res chain seq x y z
N LYS A 1 -4.17 33.52 39.41
CA LYS A 1 -4.84 33.76 40.71
C LYS A 1 -6.26 34.33 40.56
N LYS A 2 -6.54 35.15 39.54
CA LYS A 2 -7.88 35.74 39.31
C LYS A 2 -8.93 34.71 38.85
N LYS A 3 -8.57 33.58 38.29
CA LYS A 3 -9.51 32.59 37.75
C LYS A 3 -10.20 31.70 38.82
N LYS A 4 -9.73 31.69 40.07
CA LYS A 4 -10.34 30.91 41.15
C LYS A 4 -11.12 31.74 42.16
N ARG A 5 -11.30 33.06 41.91
CA ARG A 5 -12.01 33.98 42.79
C ARG A 5 -12.86 34.91 41.96
N MET A 6 -14.06 35.11 42.39
CA MET A 6 -15.01 36.05 41.78
C MET A 6 -15.20 37.23 42.72
N LEU A 7 -15.28 38.43 42.15
CA LEU A 7 -15.59 39.64 42.91
C LEU A 7 -17.11 39.67 43.11
N CYS A 8 -17.52 39.68 44.32
CA CYS A 8 -18.96 39.88 44.63
C CYS A 8 -19.27 41.37 44.53
N PHE A 9 -20.05 41.77 43.51
CA PHE A 9 -20.57 43.12 43.37
C PHE A 9 -21.84 43.22 44.20
N SER A 10 -21.71 43.57 45.45
CA SER A 10 -22.84 44.15 46.20
C SER A 10 -22.37 45.46 46.80
N ASP A 11 -23.18 46.48 46.62
CA ASP A 11 -22.89 47.83 47.10
C ASP A 11 -22.78 47.96 48.66
N ARG A 12 -22.96 46.84 49.37
CA ARG A 12 -22.93 46.77 50.85
C ARG A 12 -21.82 45.93 51.45
N ALA A 13 -21.12 45.14 50.63
CA ALA A 13 -20.03 44.33 51.13
C ALA A 13 -18.72 44.90 50.60
N GLY A 14 -17.75 45.12 51.44
CA GLY A 14 -16.40 45.45 51.01
C GLY A 14 -15.89 44.42 49.97
N LYS A 15 -14.78 44.70 49.27
CA LYS A 15 -14.20 43.87 48.22
C LYS A 15 -13.78 42.49 48.73
N ASP A 16 -14.71 41.62 49.07
CA ASP A 16 -14.45 40.28 49.53
C ASP A 16 -14.37 39.30 48.34
N PHE A 17 -13.29 38.61 48.28
CA PHE A 17 -13.10 37.54 47.28
C PHE A 17 -13.66 36.24 47.84
N VAL A 18 -14.79 35.79 47.25
CA VAL A 18 -15.40 34.51 47.62
C VAL A 18 -14.79 33.38 46.76
N PRO A 19 -14.34 32.29 47.39
CA PRO A 19 -13.86 31.14 46.64
C PRO A 19 -14.95 30.53 45.74
N TRP A 20 -14.59 30.07 44.54
CA TRP A 20 -15.51 29.41 43.60
C TRP A 20 -16.33 28.28 44.25
N LYS A 21 -15.71 27.53 45.19
CA LYS A 21 -16.39 26.47 45.93
C LYS A 21 -17.59 26.93 46.75
N GLU A 22 -17.54 28.12 47.25
CA GLU A 22 -18.63 28.74 48.02
C GLU A 22 -19.76 29.26 47.13
N ILE A 23 -19.39 29.73 45.92
CA ILE A 23 -20.37 30.27 44.98
C ILE A 23 -21.05 29.19 44.14
N LEU A 24 -20.26 28.26 43.60
CA LEU A 24 -20.72 27.27 42.64
C LEU A 24 -20.88 25.85 43.23
N GLY A 25 -20.47 25.69 44.47
CA GLY A 25 -20.45 24.40 45.18
C GLY A 25 -19.23 23.55 44.81
N SER A 26 -18.86 22.70 45.79
CA SER A 26 -17.66 21.88 45.65
C SER A 26 -17.74 20.87 44.52
N LYS A 27 -18.92 20.38 44.18
CA LYS A 27 -19.16 19.43 43.06
C LYS A 27 -18.86 20.10 41.71
N PHE A 28 -19.41 21.25 41.45
CA PHE A 28 -19.18 22.00 40.20
C PHE A 28 -17.70 22.32 39.99
N VAL A 29 -16.97 22.73 41.03
CA VAL A 29 -15.55 23.02 40.93
C VAL A 29 -14.74 21.76 40.64
N LYS A 30 -15.13 20.62 41.20
CA LYS A 30 -14.50 19.33 40.97
C LYS A 30 -14.78 18.87 39.54
N ASP A 31 -16.01 18.99 39.06
CA ASP A 31 -16.41 18.63 37.70
C ASP A 31 -15.67 19.50 36.67
N PHE A 32 -15.50 20.80 36.94
CA PHE A 32 -14.74 21.71 36.11
C PHE A 32 -13.23 21.39 36.10
N GLU A 33 -12.62 21.05 37.24
CA GLU A 33 -11.21 20.61 37.32
C GLU A 33 -11.01 19.28 36.59
N THR A 34 -11.98 18.38 36.64
CA THR A 34 -11.96 17.10 35.91
C THR A 34 -12.09 17.31 34.40
N ALA A 35 -13.02 18.15 33.95
CA ALA A 35 -13.17 18.48 32.53
C ALA A 35 -11.92 19.16 31.97
N LYS A 36 -11.30 20.06 32.75
CA LYS A 36 -10.05 20.71 32.38
C LYS A 36 -8.87 19.74 32.23
N LEU A 37 -8.80 18.69 33.05
CA LEU A 37 -7.80 17.64 32.93
C LEU A 37 -8.11 16.76 31.69
N GLY A 38 -9.39 16.48 31.43
CA GLY A 38 -9.83 15.76 30.23
C GLY A 38 -9.36 16.42 28.94
N ASP A 39 -9.57 17.75 28.79
CA ASP A 39 -9.11 18.51 27.63
C ASP A 39 -7.59 18.41 27.41
N ILE A 40 -6.80 18.24 28.48
CA ILE A 40 -5.34 18.06 28.40
C ILE A 40 -4.99 16.66 27.94
N LEU A 41 -5.61 15.67 28.56
CA LEU A 41 -5.38 14.25 28.21
C LEU A 41 -5.80 13.96 26.77
N ASP A 42 -6.72 14.76 26.22
CA ASP A 42 -7.12 14.63 24.81
C ASP A 42 -6.11 15.17 23.80
N ASN A 43 -5.19 16.03 24.22
CA ASN A 43 -4.32 16.76 23.29
C ASN A 43 -2.83 16.49 23.47
N TYR A 44 -2.39 15.97 24.63
CA TYR A 44 -0.96 15.77 24.92
C TYR A 44 -0.63 14.33 25.25
N TRP A 45 0.49 13.85 24.71
CA TRP A 45 0.93 12.46 24.76
C TRP A 45 2.40 12.38 25.13
N PHE A 46 2.85 11.23 25.65
CA PHE A 46 4.22 11.00 26.04
C PHE A 46 4.68 9.59 25.64
N ASN A 47 5.86 9.47 24.97
CA ASN A 47 6.39 8.17 24.55
C ASN A 47 7.52 7.64 25.44
N GLY A 48 7.69 8.14 26.67
CA GLY A 48 8.79 7.79 27.55
C GLY A 48 9.98 8.75 27.44
N THR A 49 10.13 9.48 26.35
CA THR A 49 11.24 10.42 26.12
C THR A 49 10.78 11.82 25.69
N LYS A 50 9.73 11.89 24.84
CA LYS A 50 9.26 13.13 24.21
C LYS A 50 7.79 13.34 24.47
N PHE A 51 7.37 14.60 24.60
CA PHE A 51 5.98 15.00 24.60
C PHE A 51 5.51 15.32 23.18
N PHE A 52 4.25 15.01 22.91
CA PHE A 52 3.58 15.24 21.63
C PHE A 52 2.27 15.99 21.86
N LYS A 53 1.92 16.83 20.88
CA LYS A 53 0.62 17.50 20.79
C LYS A 53 -0.02 17.17 19.46
N LEU A 54 -1.30 16.85 19.47
CA LEU A 54 -2.06 16.69 18.23
C LEU A 54 -2.54 18.05 17.73
N LEU A 55 -2.05 18.45 16.56
CA LEU A 55 -2.47 19.65 15.85
C LEU A 55 -3.07 19.24 14.51
N HIS A 56 -4.37 19.46 14.32
CA HIS A 56 -5.08 19.10 13.08
C HIS A 56 -4.83 17.65 12.65
N GLY A 57 -4.86 16.71 13.60
CA GLY A 57 -4.60 15.29 13.34
C GLY A 57 -3.12 14.90 13.18
N THR A 58 -2.19 15.86 13.21
CA THR A 58 -0.77 15.61 13.12
C THR A 58 -0.13 15.67 14.50
N ALA A 59 0.64 14.64 14.88
CA ALA A 59 1.40 14.64 16.12
C ALA A 59 2.70 15.44 15.95
N VAL A 60 2.82 16.52 16.73
CA VAL A 60 3.99 17.40 16.74
C VAL A 60 4.73 17.23 18.05
N THR A 61 6.05 17.03 17.99
CA THR A 61 6.90 16.99 19.18
C THR A 61 6.97 18.37 19.82
N ILE A 62 6.76 18.44 21.13
CA ILE A 62 6.91 19.69 21.89
C ILE A 62 7.94 19.53 23.03
N PRO A 63 8.79 20.54 23.26
CA PRO A 63 9.65 20.58 24.43
C PRO A 63 8.83 20.62 25.73
N LYS A 64 9.36 20.03 26.80
CA LYS A 64 8.70 20.05 28.11
C LYS A 64 8.42 21.47 28.62
N GLU A 65 9.32 22.39 28.34
CA GLU A 65 9.19 23.81 28.70
C GLU A 65 7.96 24.45 28.04
N LEU A 66 7.76 24.17 26.74
CA LEU A 66 6.60 24.65 25.99
C LEU A 66 5.29 24.00 26.53
N LEU A 67 5.29 22.72 26.83
CA LEU A 67 4.16 22.05 27.48
C LEU A 67 3.80 22.74 28.80
N ILE A 68 4.78 23.05 29.65
CA ILE A 68 4.57 23.76 30.91
C ILE A 68 3.97 25.15 30.67
N LEU A 69 4.42 25.88 29.68
CA LEU A 69 3.87 27.19 29.31
C LEU A 69 2.42 27.08 28.83
N GLU A 70 2.11 26.11 28.00
CA GLU A 70 0.73 25.87 27.52
C GLU A 70 -0.19 25.47 28.68
N LEU A 71 0.24 24.57 29.59
CA LEU A 71 -0.51 24.22 30.79
C LEU A 71 -0.79 25.44 31.66
N ARG A 72 0.19 26.31 31.84
CA ARG A 72 -0.01 27.58 32.59
C ARG A 72 -1.01 28.51 31.90
N ASN A 73 -0.96 28.60 30.56
CA ASN A 73 -1.90 29.39 29.79
C ASN A 73 -3.34 28.84 29.91
N LEU A 74 -3.48 27.51 29.99
CA LEU A 74 -4.74 26.82 30.30
C LEU A 74 -5.19 27.03 31.77
N GLY A 75 -4.37 27.74 32.58
CA GLY A 75 -4.69 28.16 33.96
C GLY A 75 -4.28 27.18 35.04
N PHE A 76 -3.36 26.25 34.78
CA PHE A 76 -2.73 25.43 35.84
C PHE A 76 -1.67 26.24 36.58
N THR A 77 -1.63 26.09 37.91
CA THR A 77 -0.71 26.85 38.74
C THR A 77 0.59 26.09 39.00
N VAL A 78 1.71 26.80 39.06
CA VAL A 78 3.01 26.25 39.48
C VAL A 78 3.21 26.32 41.02
N ASP A 79 2.33 27.03 41.72
CA ASP A 79 2.42 27.19 43.16
C ASP A 79 1.95 25.91 43.89
N LYS A 80 2.76 25.37 44.76
CA LYS A 80 2.44 24.13 45.51
C LYS A 80 1.40 24.30 46.59
N LYS A 81 1.22 25.51 47.15
CA LYS A 81 0.19 25.86 48.17
C LYS A 81 -0.12 24.75 49.18
N LYS A 82 0.85 24.33 49.97
CA LYS A 82 0.74 23.22 50.92
C LYS A 82 0.49 21.82 50.31
N LYS A 83 0.51 21.65 48.98
CA LYS A 83 0.48 20.37 48.28
C LYS A 83 1.92 19.90 47.98
N PRO A 84 2.20 18.60 47.95
CA PRO A 84 3.55 18.12 47.60
C PRO A 84 3.97 18.43 46.17
N ILE A 85 3.00 18.54 45.27
CA ILE A 85 3.21 18.87 43.83
C ILE A 85 2.29 20.01 43.40
N SER A 86 2.69 20.78 42.39
CA SER A 86 1.89 21.83 41.77
C SER A 86 0.85 21.23 40.81
N GLU A 87 -0.14 22.05 40.39
CA GLU A 87 -1.14 21.60 39.39
C GLU A 87 -0.48 21.27 38.03
N VAL A 88 0.54 22.02 37.64
CA VAL A 88 1.32 21.73 36.42
C VAL A 88 2.07 20.40 36.54
N GLU A 89 2.75 20.18 37.68
CA GLU A 89 3.44 18.88 37.91
C GLU A 89 2.45 17.71 37.89
N ALA A 90 1.28 17.84 38.54
CA ALA A 90 0.25 16.83 38.51
C ALA A 90 -0.28 16.55 37.07
N ALA A 91 -0.49 17.60 36.28
CA ALA A 91 -0.92 17.44 34.87
C ALA A 91 0.15 16.73 34.02
N VAL A 92 1.43 17.08 34.19
CA VAL A 92 2.54 16.40 33.49
C VAL A 92 2.62 14.93 33.90
N ILE A 93 2.45 14.61 35.18
CA ILE A 93 2.44 13.22 35.68
C ILE A 93 1.26 12.43 35.08
N SER A 94 0.06 13.03 35.01
CA SER A 94 -1.10 12.39 34.36
C SER A 94 -0.85 12.11 32.88
N ILE A 95 -0.25 13.07 32.13
CA ILE A 95 0.13 12.85 30.74
C ILE A 95 1.12 11.67 30.62
N CYS A 96 2.13 11.60 31.49
CA CYS A 96 3.14 10.55 31.45
C CYS A 96 2.57 9.15 31.78
N ASN A 97 1.54 9.07 32.60
CA ASN A 97 0.97 7.80 33.05
C ASN A 97 -0.24 7.36 32.22
N GLU A 98 -1.18 8.26 31.98
CA GLU A 98 -2.47 7.95 31.34
C GLU A 98 -2.38 8.04 29.81
N ASN A 99 -1.60 9.01 29.30
CA ASN A 99 -1.38 9.21 27.87
C ASN A 99 -0.01 8.74 27.39
N ARG A 100 0.50 7.71 28.04
CA ARG A 100 1.70 7.05 27.55
C ARG A 100 1.38 6.26 26.29
N ILE A 101 2.22 6.44 25.28
CA ILE A 101 2.20 5.73 24.00
C ILE A 101 3.58 5.15 23.75
N ASP A 102 3.68 4.16 22.90
CA ASP A 102 4.96 3.62 22.46
C ASP A 102 5.38 4.29 21.15
N GLU A 103 4.44 4.42 20.20
CA GLU A 103 4.71 4.94 18.87
C GLU A 103 3.58 5.83 18.32
N ILE A 104 3.88 6.51 17.21
CA ILE A 104 2.94 7.34 16.46
C ILE A 104 2.91 6.85 15.02
N ALA A 105 1.72 6.45 14.54
CA ALA A 105 1.56 6.00 13.16
C ALA A 105 0.17 6.35 12.61
N PRO A 106 0.02 6.50 11.28
CA PRO A 106 -1.28 6.72 10.65
C PRO A 106 -2.03 5.39 10.51
N ILE A 107 -3.06 5.18 11.34
CA ILE A 107 -3.92 4.01 11.27
C ILE A 107 -5.26 4.42 10.67
N ILE A 108 -5.38 4.30 9.35
CA ILE A 108 -6.52 4.78 8.56
C ILE A 108 -7.82 4.06 8.94
N TRP A 109 -7.73 2.74 9.15
CA TRP A 109 -8.91 1.88 9.42
C TRP A 109 -9.22 1.73 10.90
N SER A 110 -9.04 2.80 11.65
CA SER A 110 -9.50 2.89 13.04
C SER A 110 -10.05 4.29 13.33
N LYS A 111 -11.15 4.33 14.09
CA LYS A 111 -11.71 5.56 14.64
C LYS A 111 -11.07 5.93 15.99
N GLU A 112 -10.36 4.97 16.58
CA GLU A 112 -9.72 5.15 17.87
C GLU A 112 -8.52 6.10 17.77
N ARG A 113 -8.42 6.99 18.73
CA ARG A 113 -7.27 7.90 18.85
C ARG A 113 -6.00 7.17 19.28
N VAL A 114 -6.16 6.14 20.10
CA VAL A 114 -5.08 5.24 20.50
C VAL A 114 -5.47 3.83 20.12
N VAL A 115 -4.63 3.18 19.35
CA VAL A 115 -4.84 1.80 18.91
C VAL A 115 -3.88 0.90 19.66
N GLN A 116 -4.42 -0.12 20.33
CA GLN A 116 -3.63 -1.15 20.97
C GLN A 116 -3.38 -2.29 19.98
N THR A 117 -2.13 -2.51 19.64
CA THR A 117 -1.66 -3.70 18.93
C THR A 117 -1.15 -4.73 19.94
N ASN A 118 -0.70 -5.90 19.48
CA ASN A 118 -0.18 -6.94 20.37
C ASN A 118 1.01 -6.48 21.22
N SER A 119 1.82 -5.55 20.73
CA SER A 119 3.06 -5.11 21.36
C SER A 119 3.12 -3.61 21.65
N ASN A 120 2.31 -2.78 20.99
CA ASN A 120 2.46 -1.33 21.06
C ASN A 120 1.12 -0.62 21.29
N ARG A 121 1.17 0.44 22.06
CA ARG A 121 0.10 1.44 22.20
C ARG A 121 0.41 2.60 21.27
N ILE A 122 -0.32 2.70 20.16
CA ILE A 122 -0.01 3.61 19.04
C ILE A 122 -0.96 4.80 19.06
N LEU A 123 -0.42 6.01 19.09
CA LEU A 123 -1.18 7.24 18.84
C LEU A 123 -1.49 7.31 17.34
N ASN A 124 -2.78 7.28 17.01
CA ASN A 124 -3.22 7.35 15.63
C ASN A 124 -3.13 8.79 15.10
N SER A 125 -2.21 8.99 14.16
CA SER A 125 -1.95 10.28 13.51
C SER A 125 -2.56 10.37 12.10
N GLN A 126 -3.54 9.53 11.78
CA GLN A 126 -4.18 9.57 10.48
C GLN A 126 -4.95 10.90 10.30
N ASN A 127 -4.86 11.47 9.09
CA ASN A 127 -5.53 12.72 8.72
C ASN A 127 -6.01 12.66 7.27
N ILE A 128 -6.71 11.58 6.92
CA ILE A 128 -7.31 11.45 5.59
C ILE A 128 -8.74 12.00 5.59
N HIS A 129 -9.09 12.60 4.47
CA HIS A 129 -10.43 13.16 4.22
C HIS A 129 -10.95 12.58 2.90
N PRO A 130 -11.63 11.41 2.94
CA PRO A 130 -12.30 10.89 1.74
C PRO A 130 -13.37 11.89 1.28
N ILE A 131 -13.65 11.89 -0.01
CA ILE A 131 -14.74 12.73 -0.55
C ILE A 131 -16.06 12.32 0.12
N GLU A 132 -16.74 13.28 0.72
CA GLU A 132 -18.06 13.05 1.31
C GLU A 132 -19.09 12.82 0.20
N PRO A 133 -20.01 11.82 0.34
CA PRO A 133 -21.01 11.55 -0.68
C PRO A 133 -22.05 12.68 -0.73
N ALA A 134 -22.50 13.03 -1.94
CA ALA A 134 -23.59 13.97 -2.14
C ALA A 134 -24.94 13.37 -1.69
N ASP A 135 -25.99 14.18 -1.69
CA ASP A 135 -27.34 13.73 -1.30
C ASP A 135 -27.94 12.71 -2.27
N ASN A 136 -27.54 12.74 -3.54
CA ASN A 136 -27.98 11.80 -4.57
C ASN A 136 -26.83 11.36 -5.49
N GLY A 137 -26.98 10.19 -6.12
CA GLY A 137 -26.03 9.59 -7.08
C GLY A 137 -26.51 9.68 -8.55
N ASP A 138 -27.35 10.64 -8.90
CA ASP A 138 -27.91 10.78 -10.23
C ASP A 138 -26.80 10.99 -11.29
N LYS A 139 -26.80 10.16 -12.33
CA LYS A 139 -25.80 10.20 -13.43
C LYS A 139 -25.74 11.55 -14.16
N LYS A 140 -26.79 12.35 -14.08
CA LYS A 140 -26.81 13.72 -14.63
C LYS A 140 -25.87 14.69 -13.91
N ASN A 141 -25.49 14.40 -12.67
CA ASN A 141 -24.64 15.24 -11.82
C ASN A 141 -23.14 14.85 -11.90
N TRP A 142 -22.82 13.73 -12.55
CA TRP A 142 -21.43 13.28 -12.80
C TRP A 142 -21.27 12.79 -14.23
N LYS A 143 -21.66 13.64 -15.17
CA LYS A 143 -21.74 13.34 -16.61
C LYS A 143 -20.42 13.00 -17.25
N PHE A 144 -19.37 13.73 -16.89
CA PHE A 144 -18.03 13.51 -17.44
C PHE A 144 -17.48 12.17 -16.99
N ILE A 145 -17.46 11.90 -15.67
CA ILE A 145 -16.99 10.63 -15.11
C ILE A 145 -17.83 9.45 -15.67
N ASN A 146 -19.16 9.60 -15.72
CA ASN A 146 -20.03 8.54 -16.23
C ASN A 146 -19.77 8.25 -17.72
N LYS A 147 -19.64 9.28 -18.56
CA LYS A 147 -19.34 9.13 -19.98
C LYS A 147 -17.96 8.55 -20.22
N TRP A 148 -16.97 9.03 -19.47
CA TRP A 148 -15.60 8.58 -19.59
C TRP A 148 -15.45 7.12 -19.15
N LEU A 149 -15.85 6.77 -17.93
CA LEU A 149 -15.76 5.40 -17.40
C LEU A 149 -16.66 4.42 -18.15
N GLY A 150 -17.81 4.85 -18.66
CA GLY A 150 -18.73 4.01 -19.43
C GLY A 150 -18.16 3.52 -20.79
N ASN A 151 -17.12 4.20 -21.31
CA ASN A 151 -16.44 3.83 -22.56
C ASN A 151 -14.94 3.57 -22.34
N PHE A 152 -14.53 3.32 -21.12
CA PHE A 152 -13.12 3.25 -20.76
C PHE A 152 -12.54 1.83 -20.87
N PHE A 153 -13.27 0.86 -20.38
CA PHE A 153 -12.79 -0.52 -20.27
C PHE A 153 -13.21 -1.35 -21.48
N VAL A 154 -12.40 -2.33 -21.84
CA VAL A 154 -12.81 -3.41 -22.74
C VAL A 154 -13.75 -4.31 -21.97
N ASP A 155 -14.93 -4.57 -22.54
CA ASP A 155 -15.92 -5.45 -21.96
C ASP A 155 -15.71 -6.91 -22.40
N GLU A 156 -16.01 -7.83 -21.50
CA GLU A 156 -16.20 -9.25 -21.75
C GLU A 156 -17.68 -9.62 -21.52
N ASP A 157 -17.97 -10.84 -21.13
CA ASP A 157 -19.36 -11.34 -20.90
C ASP A 157 -20.15 -10.49 -19.89
N ILE A 158 -19.47 -9.97 -18.88
CA ILE A 158 -20.02 -9.00 -17.91
C ILE A 158 -19.28 -7.68 -18.11
N PRO A 159 -19.98 -6.52 -18.17
CA PRO A 159 -19.33 -5.24 -18.33
C PRO A 159 -18.23 -4.99 -17.28
N THR A 160 -17.02 -4.75 -17.73
CA THR A 160 -15.85 -4.58 -16.86
C THR A 160 -15.99 -3.42 -15.86
N ILE A 161 -16.76 -2.40 -16.22
CA ILE A 161 -17.12 -1.30 -15.32
C ILE A 161 -17.83 -1.78 -14.04
N TYR A 162 -18.55 -2.90 -14.07
CA TYR A 162 -19.20 -3.44 -12.88
C TYR A 162 -18.20 -4.01 -11.88
N TYR A 163 -17.16 -4.70 -12.37
CA TYR A 163 -16.05 -5.15 -11.53
C TYR A 163 -15.32 -3.97 -10.90
N PHE A 164 -15.02 -2.95 -11.71
CA PHE A 164 -14.39 -1.72 -11.21
C PHE A 164 -15.25 -1.03 -10.15
N ASN A 165 -16.54 -0.81 -10.41
CA ASN A 165 -17.44 -0.15 -9.46
C ASN A 165 -17.60 -0.97 -8.17
N ALA A 166 -17.68 -2.31 -8.24
CA ALA A 166 -17.77 -3.16 -7.05
C ALA A 166 -16.48 -3.08 -6.21
N TRP A 167 -15.32 -3.12 -6.87
CA TRP A 167 -14.02 -2.94 -6.23
C TRP A 167 -13.88 -1.55 -5.61
N MET A 168 -14.27 -0.51 -6.34
CA MET A 168 -14.20 0.88 -5.89
C MET A 168 -15.15 1.17 -4.74
N LYS A 169 -16.41 0.68 -4.82
CA LYS A 169 -17.39 0.76 -3.73
C LYS A 169 -16.80 0.21 -2.45
N ARG A 170 -16.28 -1.03 -2.49
CA ARG A 170 -15.71 -1.68 -1.31
C ARG A 170 -14.50 -0.93 -0.75
N PHE A 171 -13.66 -0.36 -1.62
CA PHE A 171 -12.54 0.45 -1.20
C PHE A 171 -13.00 1.76 -0.54
N TYR A 172 -13.92 2.45 -1.17
CA TYR A 172 -14.46 3.69 -0.65
C TYR A 172 -15.19 3.49 0.69
N GLU A 173 -16.05 2.49 0.80
CA GLU A 173 -16.71 2.11 2.06
C GLU A 173 -15.72 1.81 3.18
N SER A 174 -14.65 1.08 2.86
CA SER A 174 -13.59 0.73 3.80
C SER A 174 -12.96 1.98 4.43
N VAL A 175 -12.68 2.99 3.61
CA VAL A 175 -12.04 4.23 4.07
C VAL A 175 -13.05 5.19 4.73
N LEU A 176 -14.22 5.38 4.12
CA LEU A 176 -15.28 6.26 4.64
C LEU A 176 -15.73 5.85 6.03
N TYR A 177 -15.97 4.55 6.24
CA TYR A 177 -16.43 4.02 7.53
C TYR A 177 -15.29 3.63 8.47
N ARG A 178 -14.04 3.70 7.99
CA ARG A 178 -12.83 3.27 8.73
C ARG A 178 -12.90 1.82 9.19
N VAL A 179 -13.42 0.96 8.34
CA VAL A 179 -13.55 -0.49 8.59
C VAL A 179 -12.55 -1.24 7.69
N PRO A 180 -11.70 -2.10 8.26
CA PRO A 180 -10.76 -2.87 7.46
C PRO A 180 -11.50 -3.80 6.49
N MET A 181 -11.33 -3.59 5.19
CA MET A 181 -11.87 -4.44 4.13
C MET A 181 -10.78 -4.68 3.09
N GLN A 182 -10.19 -5.85 3.09
CA GLN A 182 -9.19 -6.19 2.07
C GLN A 182 -9.78 -6.18 0.66
N GLY A 183 -8.95 -5.92 -0.35
CA GLY A 183 -9.32 -5.97 -1.75
C GLY A 183 -8.12 -6.22 -2.64
N GLN A 184 -8.39 -6.61 -3.88
CA GLN A 184 -7.37 -6.90 -4.88
C GLN A 184 -6.54 -5.67 -5.20
N GLY A 185 -5.28 -5.88 -5.63
CA GLY A 185 -4.54 -4.88 -6.37
C GLY A 185 -5.19 -4.66 -7.74
N PHE A 186 -5.33 -3.41 -8.14
CA PHE A 186 -6.00 -3.01 -9.37
C PHE A 186 -4.96 -2.65 -10.45
N ILE A 187 -4.99 -3.35 -11.57
CA ILE A 187 -4.04 -3.18 -12.67
C ILE A 187 -4.80 -2.69 -13.88
N VAL A 188 -4.43 -1.52 -14.39
CA VAL A 188 -5.03 -0.89 -15.57
C VAL A 188 -4.01 -0.88 -16.69
N VAL A 189 -4.31 -1.59 -17.78
CA VAL A 189 -3.40 -1.75 -18.92
C VAL A 189 -4.03 -1.14 -20.17
N GLY A 190 -3.22 -0.46 -20.96
CA GLY A 190 -3.70 0.07 -22.26
C GLY A 190 -2.84 1.20 -22.82
N PRO A 191 -3.28 1.80 -23.96
CA PRO A 191 -2.50 2.79 -24.69
C PRO A 191 -2.18 4.04 -23.87
N THR A 192 -1.07 4.69 -24.21
CA THR A 192 -0.67 5.97 -23.61
C THR A 192 -1.70 7.08 -23.92
N GLY A 193 -1.84 8.04 -22.99
CA GLY A 193 -2.70 9.20 -23.19
C GLY A 193 -4.20 8.92 -23.07
N ARG A 194 -4.63 7.76 -22.53
CA ARG A 194 -6.05 7.39 -22.37
C ARG A 194 -6.60 7.62 -20.96
N GLY A 195 -5.83 8.26 -20.06
CA GLY A 195 -6.32 8.64 -18.73
C GLY A 195 -6.10 7.58 -17.64
N LYS A 196 -5.21 6.59 -17.81
CA LYS A 196 -4.86 5.61 -16.76
C LYS A 196 -4.46 6.29 -15.44
N THR A 197 -3.45 7.15 -15.52
CA THR A 197 -2.92 7.89 -14.37
C THR A 197 -3.97 8.85 -13.80
N LEU A 198 -4.82 9.45 -14.66
CA LEU A 198 -5.95 10.27 -14.25
C LEU A 198 -6.95 9.47 -13.40
N LEU A 199 -7.31 8.26 -13.86
CA LEU A 199 -8.17 7.34 -13.09
C LEU A 199 -7.56 7.01 -11.73
N ALA A 200 -6.29 6.59 -11.72
CA ALA A 200 -5.61 6.18 -10.49
C ALA A 200 -5.50 7.31 -9.46
N ARG A 201 -5.09 8.50 -9.91
CA ARG A 201 -4.76 9.62 -9.01
C ARG A 201 -5.96 10.52 -8.72
N ARG A 202 -6.70 10.92 -9.78
CA ARG A 202 -7.76 11.95 -9.66
C ARG A 202 -9.16 11.40 -9.40
N VAL A 203 -9.39 10.11 -9.70
CA VAL A 203 -10.67 9.47 -9.34
C VAL A 203 -10.49 8.56 -8.13
N ILE A 204 -9.71 7.49 -8.25
CA ILE A 204 -9.55 6.51 -7.16
C ILE A 204 -8.91 7.17 -5.93
N GLY A 205 -7.73 7.78 -6.12
CA GLY A 205 -6.97 8.40 -5.03
C GLY A 205 -7.74 9.56 -4.35
N ALA A 206 -8.33 10.46 -5.16
CA ALA A 206 -9.09 11.58 -4.61
C ALA A 206 -10.33 11.11 -3.83
N LEU A 207 -11.06 10.12 -4.34
CA LEU A 207 -12.27 9.61 -3.70
C LEU A 207 -11.99 9.06 -2.29
N VAL A 208 -10.85 8.41 -2.11
CA VAL A 208 -10.45 7.80 -0.82
C VAL A 208 -9.61 8.70 0.07
N GLY A 209 -9.42 9.96 -0.27
CA GLY A 209 -8.72 10.94 0.56
C GLY A 209 -7.21 11.02 0.36
N GLY A 210 -6.68 10.47 -0.72
CA GLY A 210 -5.30 10.63 -1.11
C GLY A 210 -4.64 9.41 -1.75
N TYR A 211 -3.53 9.69 -2.43
CA TYR A 211 -2.67 8.68 -3.04
C TYR A 211 -1.19 9.04 -2.85
N SER A 212 -0.33 8.06 -2.95
CA SER A 212 1.13 8.24 -3.02
C SER A 212 1.72 7.35 -4.11
N ASP A 213 2.86 7.81 -4.67
CA ASP A 213 3.65 7.00 -5.58
C ASP A 213 4.43 5.95 -4.79
N ALA A 214 4.17 4.68 -5.08
CA ALA A 214 4.78 3.53 -4.43
C ALA A 214 5.80 2.80 -5.31
N SER A 215 6.21 3.38 -6.44
CA SER A 215 7.07 2.73 -7.44
C SER A 215 8.38 2.23 -6.86
N GLU A 216 9.08 3.07 -6.09
CA GLU A 216 10.36 2.70 -5.45
C GLU A 216 10.18 1.62 -4.37
N TYR A 217 9.08 1.66 -3.61
CA TYR A 217 8.80 0.67 -2.58
C TYR A 217 8.42 -0.68 -3.20
N VAL A 218 7.57 -0.67 -4.20
CA VAL A 218 7.14 -1.89 -4.90
C VAL A 218 8.31 -2.56 -5.62
N SER A 219 9.14 -1.79 -6.33
CA SER A 219 10.37 -2.31 -6.97
C SER A 219 11.45 -2.73 -5.98
N GLY A 220 11.28 -2.40 -4.70
CA GLY A 220 12.22 -2.71 -3.63
C GLY A 220 13.50 -1.86 -3.62
N GLN A 221 13.48 -0.70 -4.28
CA GLN A 221 14.57 0.29 -4.20
C GLN A 221 14.61 0.98 -2.85
N THR A 222 13.49 1.03 -2.13
CA THR A 222 13.41 1.49 -0.75
C THR A 222 12.60 0.53 0.11
N ALA A 223 12.96 0.44 1.40
CA ALA A 223 12.15 -0.25 2.41
C ALA A 223 11.26 0.73 3.19
N PHE A 224 11.53 2.04 3.09
CA PHE A 224 10.81 3.06 3.85
C PHE A 224 9.46 3.36 3.23
N ASN A 225 8.40 3.30 4.04
CA ASN A 225 7.02 3.50 3.60
C ASN A 225 6.23 4.49 4.46
N LYS A 226 6.90 5.29 5.30
CA LYS A 226 6.26 6.25 6.20
C LYS A 226 5.26 7.18 5.50
N GLU A 227 5.64 7.73 4.36
CA GLU A 227 4.76 8.64 3.62
C GLU A 227 3.65 7.87 2.86
N LEU A 228 3.95 6.65 2.40
CA LEU A 228 2.97 5.78 1.76
C LEU A 228 1.85 5.38 2.73
N ALA A 229 2.19 5.06 3.96
CA ALA A 229 1.21 4.62 4.97
C ALA A 229 0.20 5.71 5.37
N ARG A 230 0.46 6.98 5.02
CA ARG A 230 -0.46 8.11 5.31
C ARG A 230 -1.68 8.16 4.41
N VAL A 231 -1.67 7.43 3.29
CA VAL A 231 -2.76 7.44 2.31
C VAL A 231 -3.21 6.03 2.00
N PRO A 232 -4.50 5.83 1.71
CA PRO A 232 -5.04 4.49 1.47
C PRO A 232 -4.74 3.94 0.07
N CYS A 233 -4.42 4.80 -0.91
CA CYS A 233 -4.18 4.43 -2.30
C CYS A 233 -2.71 4.57 -2.68
N TRP A 234 -2.07 3.45 -3.06
CA TRP A 234 -0.70 3.40 -3.52
C TRP A 234 -0.68 3.24 -5.03
N CYS A 235 -0.19 4.24 -5.73
CA CYS A 235 -0.10 4.23 -7.18
C CYS A 235 1.29 3.81 -7.63
N VAL A 236 1.35 2.99 -8.66
CA VAL A 236 2.56 2.63 -9.39
C VAL A 236 2.29 2.99 -10.84
N ASP A 237 2.93 4.06 -11.30
CA ASP A 237 2.73 4.61 -12.64
C ASP A 237 3.94 4.30 -13.50
N ASP A 238 3.70 3.77 -14.68
CA ASP A 238 4.64 3.46 -15.77
C ASP A 238 6.10 3.34 -15.32
N THR A 239 6.33 2.38 -14.42
CA THR A 239 7.64 2.18 -13.82
C THR A 239 8.64 1.91 -14.93
N LYS A 240 9.78 2.54 -14.83
CA LYS A 240 11.00 2.09 -15.53
C LYS A 240 11.02 0.57 -15.41
N SER A 241 10.90 -0.11 -16.54
CA SER A 241 10.86 -1.57 -16.63
C SER A 241 11.82 -2.15 -15.62
N ALA A 242 11.33 -3.06 -14.78
CA ALA A 242 12.21 -3.76 -13.86
C ALA A 242 13.36 -4.34 -14.68
N ALA A 243 14.53 -3.74 -14.55
CA ALA A 243 15.64 -4.00 -15.45
C ALA A 243 16.22 -5.40 -15.27
N SER A 244 15.85 -6.10 -14.18
CA SER A 244 16.33 -7.43 -13.86
C SER A 244 15.22 -8.34 -13.31
N TYR A 245 15.36 -9.63 -13.53
CA TYR A 245 14.51 -10.66 -12.94
C TYR A 245 14.40 -10.56 -11.41
N GLN A 246 15.46 -10.16 -10.73
CA GLN A 246 15.45 -10.02 -9.27
C GLN A 246 14.53 -8.87 -8.83
N GLU A 247 14.52 -7.77 -9.56
CA GLU A 247 13.60 -6.64 -9.30
C GLU A 247 12.14 -7.02 -9.57
N GLN A 248 11.87 -7.77 -10.66
CA GLN A 248 10.53 -8.28 -10.95
C GLN A 248 10.01 -9.22 -9.86
N ARG A 249 10.86 -10.13 -9.41
CA ARG A 249 10.54 -11.05 -8.31
C ARG A 249 10.22 -10.27 -7.01
N LYS A 250 11.05 -9.30 -6.67
CA LYS A 250 10.87 -8.47 -5.48
C LYS A 250 9.59 -7.64 -5.58
N ALA A 251 9.31 -7.07 -6.76
CA ALA A 251 8.06 -6.37 -7.01
C ALA A 251 6.83 -7.27 -6.82
N THR A 252 6.90 -8.52 -7.31
CA THR A 252 5.85 -9.52 -7.11
C THR A 252 5.66 -9.88 -5.63
N GLU A 253 6.74 -10.08 -4.89
CA GLU A 253 6.69 -10.38 -3.45
C GLU A 253 6.11 -9.20 -2.66
N ASN A 254 6.53 -7.97 -2.95
CA ASN A 254 6.00 -6.76 -2.33
C ASN A 254 4.51 -6.54 -2.65
N PHE A 255 4.13 -6.72 -3.92
CA PHE A 255 2.72 -6.65 -4.32
C PHE A 255 1.85 -7.65 -3.54
N LYS A 256 2.29 -8.91 -3.45
CA LYS A 256 1.59 -9.94 -2.67
C LYS A 256 1.43 -9.55 -1.21
N MET A 257 2.50 -9.04 -0.60
CA MET A 257 2.50 -8.61 0.79
C MET A 257 1.50 -7.47 1.02
N ILE A 258 1.51 -6.44 0.16
CA ILE A 258 0.62 -5.28 0.25
C ILE A 258 -0.85 -5.69 0.14
N VAL A 259 -1.18 -6.62 -0.78
CA VAL A 259 -2.57 -7.03 -1.06
C VAL A 259 -3.07 -8.08 -0.08
N ALA A 260 -2.21 -8.99 0.36
CA ALA A 260 -2.64 -10.17 1.11
C ALA A 260 -2.60 -10.02 2.62
N ASN A 261 -1.71 -9.18 3.14
CA ASN A 261 -1.53 -9.07 4.59
C ASN A 261 -2.54 -8.07 5.19
N PRO A 262 -3.10 -8.39 6.35
CA PRO A 262 -3.96 -7.46 7.10
C PRO A 262 -3.17 -6.34 7.78
N ASP A 263 -1.86 -6.49 7.87
CA ASP A 263 -0.94 -5.55 8.50
C ASP A 263 0.26 -5.30 7.57
N ILE A 264 0.86 -4.12 7.69
CA ILE A 264 2.13 -3.79 7.05
C ILE A 264 3.16 -3.35 8.08
N SER A 265 4.44 -3.61 7.81
CA SER A 265 5.53 -2.98 8.55
C SER A 265 5.57 -1.49 8.20
N TYR A 266 5.49 -0.63 9.22
CA TYR A 266 5.63 0.82 9.09
C TYR A 266 7.06 1.19 9.42
N MET A 267 7.79 1.60 8.38
CA MET A 267 9.23 1.86 8.45
C MET A 267 9.52 3.34 8.23
N ALA A 268 10.10 3.97 9.24
CA ALA A 268 10.60 5.34 9.15
C ALA A 268 12.11 5.37 9.40
N LYS A 269 12.82 6.32 8.80
CA LYS A 269 14.27 6.49 9.08
C LYS A 269 14.50 6.75 10.56
N TYR A 270 15.43 6.01 11.17
CA TYR A 270 15.83 6.16 12.57
C TYR A 270 14.75 5.87 13.61
N CYS A 271 13.75 5.05 13.26
CA CYS A 271 12.72 4.55 14.16
C CYS A 271 12.69 3.03 14.09
N ASP A 272 12.24 2.40 15.16
CA ASP A 272 11.96 0.96 15.16
C ASP A 272 10.76 0.67 14.25
N ASP A 273 10.80 -0.49 13.60
CA ASP A 273 9.71 -0.95 12.76
C ASP A 273 8.53 -1.38 13.61
N ILE A 274 7.36 -0.91 13.25
CA ILE A 274 6.11 -1.34 13.89
C ILE A 274 5.15 -1.93 12.87
N SER A 275 4.31 -2.85 13.30
CA SER A 275 3.22 -3.39 12.49
C SER A 275 1.97 -2.55 12.69
N ILE A 276 1.36 -2.08 11.59
CA ILE A 276 0.11 -1.34 11.61
C ILE A 276 -0.96 -2.02 10.76
N PRO A 277 -2.25 -1.97 11.16
CA PRO A 277 -3.35 -2.47 10.35
C PRO A 277 -3.39 -1.84 8.96
N TRP A 278 -3.61 -2.68 7.94
CA TRP A 278 -3.60 -2.27 6.55
C TRP A 278 -4.76 -2.87 5.76
N SER A 279 -5.48 -2.02 5.03
CA SER A 279 -6.51 -2.39 4.07
C SER A 279 -6.51 -1.45 2.85
N GLY A 280 -5.37 -0.83 2.56
CA GLY A 280 -5.18 0.01 1.39
C GLY A 280 -5.20 -0.78 0.08
N ARG A 281 -5.12 -0.06 -1.02
CA ARG A 281 -5.07 -0.63 -2.36
C ARG A 281 -3.83 -0.16 -3.10
N ILE A 282 -3.28 -1.09 -3.87
CA ILE A 282 -2.28 -0.78 -4.86
C ILE A 282 -2.94 -0.69 -6.25
N VAL A 283 -2.64 0.36 -6.99
CA VAL A 283 -3.14 0.61 -8.35
C VAL A 283 -1.94 0.75 -9.28
N LEU A 284 -1.81 -0.15 -10.24
CA LEU A 284 -0.78 -0.11 -11.28
C LEU A 284 -1.37 0.41 -12.58
N THR A 285 -0.71 1.37 -13.23
CA THR A 285 -1.07 1.86 -14.55
C THR A 285 0.03 1.49 -15.54
N LEU A 286 -0.25 0.60 -16.48
CA LEU A 286 0.75 -0.03 -17.34
C LEU A 286 0.40 0.18 -18.82
N ASN A 287 1.43 0.18 -19.68
CA ASN A 287 1.25 0.07 -21.10
C ASN A 287 1.15 -1.39 -21.54
N MET A 288 0.70 -1.65 -22.79
CA MET A 288 0.51 -3.01 -23.31
C MET A 288 1.81 -3.62 -23.89
N ASP A 289 2.96 -3.03 -23.59
CA ASP A 289 4.25 -3.58 -24.01
C ASP A 289 4.80 -4.62 -23.00
N ALA A 290 5.66 -5.52 -23.49
CA ALA A 290 6.21 -6.61 -22.72
C ALA A 290 6.96 -6.14 -21.45
N ASN A 291 7.66 -5.00 -21.54
CA ASN A 291 8.43 -4.48 -20.40
C ASN A 291 7.50 -3.97 -19.29
N SER A 292 6.48 -3.19 -19.65
CA SER A 292 5.47 -2.70 -18.70
C SER A 292 4.71 -3.87 -18.04
N LEU A 293 4.34 -4.90 -18.81
CA LEU A 293 3.61 -6.06 -18.32
C LEU A 293 4.48 -7.00 -17.44
N SER A 294 5.79 -6.88 -17.51
CA SER A 294 6.71 -7.70 -16.69
C SER A 294 6.59 -7.46 -15.18
N VAL A 295 5.99 -6.35 -14.74
CA VAL A 295 5.73 -6.07 -13.32
C VAL A 295 4.45 -6.71 -12.81
N ILE A 296 3.61 -7.28 -13.69
CA ILE A 296 2.43 -8.03 -13.28
C ILE A 296 2.88 -9.32 -12.58
N PRO A 297 2.41 -9.58 -11.35
CA PRO A 297 2.73 -10.83 -10.67
C PRO A 297 2.29 -12.04 -11.49
N SER A 298 3.04 -13.14 -11.40
CA SER A 298 2.64 -14.40 -12.06
C SER A 298 1.17 -14.75 -11.72
N LEU A 299 0.37 -15.05 -12.73
CA LEU A 299 -1.06 -15.35 -12.60
C LEU A 299 -1.33 -16.81 -12.20
N ASP A 300 -0.48 -17.36 -11.33
CA ASP A 300 -0.66 -18.69 -10.75
C ASP A 300 -1.86 -18.74 -9.78
N SER A 301 -2.24 -19.92 -9.35
CA SER A 301 -3.38 -20.14 -8.45
C SER A 301 -3.26 -19.39 -7.12
N SER A 302 -2.03 -19.06 -6.69
CA SER A 302 -1.77 -18.36 -5.43
C SER A 302 -1.96 -16.84 -5.53
N ASN A 303 -1.99 -16.28 -6.73
CA ASN A 303 -2.03 -14.83 -6.98
C ASN A 303 -3.29 -14.36 -7.68
N ARG A 304 -3.91 -15.23 -8.45
CA ARG A 304 -5.04 -14.88 -9.31
C ARG A 304 -6.19 -14.22 -8.56
N ASP A 305 -6.45 -14.65 -7.34
CA ASP A 305 -7.50 -14.08 -6.48
C ASP A 305 -7.16 -12.68 -5.94
N LYS A 306 -5.88 -12.29 -5.97
CA LYS A 306 -5.35 -11.02 -5.44
C LYS A 306 -5.33 -9.89 -6.47
N ILE A 307 -5.66 -10.19 -7.72
CA ILE A 307 -5.49 -9.28 -8.85
C ILE A 307 -6.85 -9.02 -9.50
N MET A 308 -7.07 -7.75 -9.81
CA MET A 308 -8.07 -7.28 -10.74
C MET A 308 -7.35 -6.54 -11.87
N ALA A 309 -7.23 -7.15 -13.04
CA ALA A 309 -6.53 -6.60 -14.19
C ALA A 309 -7.49 -6.30 -15.33
N VAL A 310 -7.58 -5.03 -15.71
CA VAL A 310 -8.52 -4.53 -16.69
C VAL A 310 -7.79 -3.85 -17.85
N ARG A 311 -8.31 -4.03 -19.07
CA ARG A 311 -7.76 -3.40 -20.26
C ARG A 311 -8.61 -2.21 -20.68
N ILE A 312 -7.92 -1.15 -21.12
CA ILE A 312 -8.54 0.06 -21.67
C ILE A 312 -8.79 -0.13 -23.16
N ARG A 313 -9.92 0.37 -23.61
CA ARG A 313 -10.27 0.39 -25.04
C ARG A 313 -9.32 1.30 -25.82
N GLU A 314 -8.96 0.91 -27.02
CA GLU A 314 -8.13 1.72 -27.94
C GLU A 314 -8.83 3.01 -28.37
N ASP A 315 -10.17 2.95 -28.51
CA ASP A 315 -11.03 4.09 -28.85
C ASP A 315 -11.51 4.88 -27.62
N ALA A 316 -11.01 4.58 -26.41
CA ALA A 316 -11.29 5.36 -25.21
C ALA A 316 -10.94 6.83 -25.41
N LEU A 317 -11.58 7.70 -24.62
CA LEU A 317 -11.38 9.15 -24.70
C LEU A 317 -9.88 9.50 -24.64
N SER A 318 -9.40 10.24 -25.65
CA SER A 318 -8.00 10.67 -25.79
C SER A 318 -7.82 12.18 -25.69
N LYS A 319 -8.91 12.93 -25.85
CA LYS A 319 -8.91 14.40 -25.73
C LYS A 319 -9.64 14.78 -24.46
N PHE A 320 -8.88 15.26 -23.51
CA PHE A 320 -9.38 15.76 -22.23
C PHE A 320 -9.39 17.30 -22.24
N PRO A 321 -10.23 17.95 -21.45
CA PRO A 321 -10.09 19.37 -21.14
C PRO A 321 -8.68 19.71 -20.62
N PRO A 322 -8.27 20.98 -20.62
CA PRO A 322 -7.04 21.40 -19.94
C PRO A 322 -6.99 20.89 -18.49
N ASN A 323 -5.79 20.62 -17.98
CA ASN A 323 -5.63 19.89 -16.70
C ASN A 323 -6.34 20.55 -15.51
N ASP A 324 -6.31 21.88 -15.41
CA ASP A 324 -6.96 22.66 -14.36
C ASP A 324 -8.49 22.58 -14.45
N GLU A 325 -9.05 22.72 -15.65
CA GLU A 325 -10.49 22.57 -15.92
C GLU A 325 -10.93 21.12 -15.65
N LEU A 326 -10.18 20.14 -16.12
CA LEU A 326 -10.45 18.72 -15.94
C LEU A 326 -10.46 18.34 -14.45
N GLU A 327 -9.49 18.84 -13.67
CA GLU A 327 -9.42 18.59 -12.25
C GLU A 327 -10.64 19.18 -11.52
N ALA A 328 -11.03 20.39 -11.87
CA ALA A 328 -12.23 21.04 -11.30
C ALA A 328 -13.50 20.22 -11.62
N ILE A 329 -13.69 19.79 -12.86
CA ILE A 329 -14.84 18.95 -13.28
C ILE A 329 -14.88 17.66 -12.47
N ILE A 330 -13.74 16.96 -12.34
CA ILE A 330 -13.69 15.69 -11.60
C ILE A 330 -14.02 15.91 -10.14
N LEU A 331 -13.43 16.92 -9.48
CA LEU A 331 -13.68 17.21 -8.07
C LEU A 331 -15.14 17.60 -7.79
N GLU A 332 -15.78 18.30 -8.70
CA GLU A 332 -17.21 18.65 -8.60
C GLU A 332 -18.09 17.40 -8.74
N GLU A 333 -17.76 16.47 -9.62
CA GLU A 333 -18.55 15.28 -9.92
C GLU A 333 -18.33 14.12 -8.91
N LEU A 334 -17.17 14.05 -8.26
CA LEU A 334 -16.81 12.95 -7.35
C LEU A 334 -17.81 12.72 -6.20
N PRO A 335 -18.39 13.73 -5.52
CA PRO A 335 -19.38 13.49 -4.47
C PRO A 335 -20.62 12.73 -4.95
N PHE A 336 -21.07 13.01 -6.17
CA PHE A 336 -22.22 12.32 -6.79
C PHE A 336 -21.88 10.90 -7.22
N TYR A 337 -20.67 10.70 -7.75
CA TYR A 337 -20.18 9.36 -8.07
C TYR A 337 -19.97 8.53 -6.78
N ALA A 338 -19.47 9.14 -5.71
CA ALA A 338 -19.36 8.50 -4.39
C ALA A 338 -20.72 8.00 -3.91
N LYS A 339 -21.75 8.85 -3.98
CA LYS A 339 -23.12 8.48 -3.62
C LYS A 339 -23.67 7.38 -4.51
N TYR A 340 -23.45 7.48 -5.84
CA TYR A 340 -23.84 6.42 -6.77
C TYR A 340 -23.21 5.08 -6.38
N LEU A 341 -21.92 5.04 -6.05
CA LEU A 341 -21.24 3.81 -5.61
C LEU A 341 -21.89 3.21 -4.36
N LEU A 342 -22.24 4.05 -3.37
CA LEU A 342 -22.89 3.59 -2.12
C LEU A 342 -24.27 2.99 -2.38
N ASP A 343 -25.05 3.61 -3.24
CA ASP A 343 -26.43 3.18 -3.54
C ASP A 343 -26.48 2.00 -4.54
N TRP A 344 -25.47 1.85 -5.39
CA TRP A 344 -25.42 0.82 -6.40
C TRP A 344 -25.23 -0.58 -5.80
N ASN A 345 -26.02 -1.54 -6.25
CA ASN A 345 -25.90 -2.93 -5.85
C ASN A 345 -25.17 -3.73 -6.93
N PRO A 346 -24.00 -4.31 -6.62
CA PRO A 346 -23.26 -5.15 -7.56
C PRO A 346 -24.09 -6.38 -7.98
N PRO A 347 -24.02 -6.80 -9.26
CA PRO A 347 -24.60 -8.06 -9.70
C PRO A 347 -24.05 -9.25 -8.88
N LYS A 348 -24.89 -10.22 -8.59
CA LYS A 348 -24.51 -11.39 -7.76
C LYS A 348 -23.37 -12.20 -8.38
N GLU A 349 -23.27 -12.18 -9.70
CA GLU A 349 -22.26 -12.88 -10.50
C GLU A 349 -20.84 -12.42 -10.20
N ILE A 350 -20.65 -11.13 -9.82
CA ILE A 350 -19.35 -10.54 -9.53
C ILE A 350 -19.01 -10.51 -8.04
N ILE A 351 -19.97 -10.83 -7.17
CA ILE A 351 -19.72 -10.90 -5.73
C ILE A 351 -18.90 -12.15 -5.43
N GLY A 352 -17.77 -11.97 -4.75
CA GLY A 352 -16.88 -13.04 -4.32
C GLY A 352 -17.14 -13.47 -2.89
N LYS A 353 -16.95 -14.77 -2.61
CA LYS A 353 -16.99 -15.32 -1.24
C LYS A 353 -15.67 -15.17 -0.49
N SER A 354 -14.61 -14.73 -1.18
CA SER A 354 -13.30 -14.51 -0.57
C SER A 354 -13.29 -13.25 0.31
N ARG A 355 -12.21 -13.08 1.10
CA ARG A 355 -11.98 -11.88 1.91
C ARG A 355 -12.02 -10.57 1.10
N TYR A 356 -11.79 -10.65 -0.20
CA TYR A 356 -11.80 -9.48 -1.09
C TYR A 356 -13.21 -9.01 -1.46
N GLY A 357 -14.24 -9.84 -1.30
CA GLY A 357 -15.66 -9.52 -1.52
C GLY A 357 -16.08 -9.31 -2.96
N VAL A 358 -15.14 -9.17 -3.90
CA VAL A 358 -15.36 -9.08 -5.35
C VAL A 358 -14.61 -10.24 -6.01
N LYS A 359 -15.20 -10.88 -7.02
CA LYS A 359 -14.49 -11.89 -7.80
C LYS A 359 -13.32 -11.25 -8.55
N SER A 360 -12.21 -11.97 -8.62
CA SER A 360 -11.08 -11.59 -9.46
C SER A 360 -11.53 -11.54 -10.92
N PHE A 361 -11.08 -10.48 -11.61
CA PHE A 361 -11.25 -10.32 -13.05
C PHE A 361 -9.88 -10.06 -13.66
N ILE A 362 -9.54 -10.79 -14.71
CA ILE A 362 -8.29 -10.61 -15.45
C ILE A 362 -8.65 -10.70 -16.93
N ASP A 363 -8.47 -9.60 -17.66
CA ASP A 363 -8.66 -9.54 -19.11
C ASP A 363 -7.81 -10.63 -19.79
N LYS A 364 -8.38 -11.28 -20.82
CA LYS A 364 -7.78 -12.45 -21.48
C LYS A 364 -6.47 -12.13 -22.17
N GLU A 365 -6.33 -10.96 -22.77
CA GLU A 365 -5.07 -10.55 -23.42
C GLU A 365 -3.99 -10.22 -22.39
N ILE A 366 -4.36 -9.58 -21.26
CA ILE A 366 -3.43 -9.38 -20.15
C ILE A 366 -2.97 -10.73 -19.58
N ALA A 367 -3.88 -11.69 -19.43
CA ALA A 367 -3.54 -13.01 -18.94
C ALA A 367 -2.58 -13.74 -19.86
N SER A 368 -2.81 -13.68 -21.18
CA SER A 368 -1.91 -14.27 -22.18
C SER A 368 -0.53 -13.63 -22.15
N ALA A 369 -0.47 -12.29 -22.20
CA ALA A 369 0.79 -11.56 -22.20
C ALA A 369 1.60 -11.75 -20.88
N ALA A 370 0.94 -11.82 -19.74
CA ALA A 370 1.60 -12.10 -18.47
C ALA A 370 2.14 -13.54 -18.40
N TYR A 371 1.44 -14.50 -19.00
CA TYR A 371 1.93 -15.88 -19.13
C TYR A 371 3.17 -15.95 -20.02
N ASP A 372 3.13 -15.30 -21.19
CA ASP A 372 4.26 -15.25 -22.12
C ASP A 372 5.49 -14.58 -21.49
N ASN A 373 5.29 -13.47 -20.77
CA ASN A 373 6.35 -12.77 -20.06
C ASN A 373 6.96 -13.63 -18.91
N SER A 374 6.16 -14.40 -18.19
CA SER A 374 6.67 -15.32 -17.15
C SER A 374 7.56 -16.40 -17.75
N SER A 375 7.19 -16.95 -18.91
CA SER A 375 7.95 -17.94 -19.64
C SER A 375 9.24 -17.35 -20.21
N ARG A 376 9.18 -16.14 -20.77
CA ARG A 376 10.35 -15.37 -21.22
C ARG A 376 11.32 -15.11 -20.08
N SER A 377 10.84 -14.70 -18.92
CA SER A 377 11.65 -14.43 -17.73
C SER A 377 12.43 -15.67 -17.30
N SER A 378 11.79 -16.83 -17.30
CA SER A 378 12.45 -18.10 -16.98
C SER A 378 13.53 -18.49 -18.01
N VAL A 379 13.27 -18.22 -19.29
CA VAL A 379 14.24 -18.44 -20.36
C VAL A 379 15.43 -17.51 -20.24
N VAL A 380 15.19 -16.23 -19.97
CA VAL A 380 16.26 -15.24 -19.75
C VAL A 380 17.16 -15.65 -18.60
N GLU A 381 16.60 -16.10 -17.47
CA GLU A 381 17.40 -16.56 -16.33
C GLU A 381 18.27 -17.77 -16.71
N VAL A 382 17.73 -18.74 -17.47
CA VAL A 382 18.52 -19.88 -17.96
C VAL A 382 19.64 -19.43 -18.91
N VAL A 383 19.34 -18.52 -19.85
CA VAL A 383 20.32 -17.98 -20.80
C VAL A 383 21.41 -17.18 -20.06
N GLU A 384 21.03 -16.37 -19.06
CA GLU A 384 22.00 -15.66 -18.22
C GLU A 384 22.91 -16.62 -17.44
N PHE A 385 22.35 -17.69 -16.90
CA PHE A 385 23.14 -18.79 -16.28
C PHE A 385 24.19 -19.35 -17.23
N LEU A 386 23.77 -19.64 -18.45
CA LEU A 386 24.67 -20.19 -19.48
C LEU A 386 25.70 -19.17 -19.97
N ALA A 387 25.28 -17.89 -20.15
CA ALA A 387 26.14 -16.81 -20.64
C ALA A 387 27.21 -16.40 -19.61
N ARG A 388 26.90 -16.44 -18.32
CA ARG A 388 27.81 -16.00 -17.25
C ARG A 388 28.90 -16.99 -16.90
N GLY A 389 28.94 -18.19 -17.51
CA GLY A 389 30.07 -19.07 -17.26
C GLY A 389 29.91 -20.56 -17.53
N ALA A 390 28.70 -21.04 -17.70
CA ALA A 390 28.49 -22.43 -18.02
C ALA A 390 29.19 -22.84 -19.35
N ARG A 391 29.33 -21.90 -20.29
CA ARG A 391 30.00 -22.12 -21.57
C ARG A 391 31.47 -22.56 -21.45
N GLU A 392 32.20 -22.10 -20.44
CA GLU A 392 33.58 -22.47 -20.22
C GLU A 392 33.73 -23.88 -19.63
N TYR A 393 32.78 -24.31 -18.82
CA TYR A 393 32.78 -25.61 -18.13
C TYR A 393 31.92 -26.65 -18.84
N VAL A 394 30.87 -26.22 -19.50
CA VAL A 394 29.92 -27.07 -20.22
C VAL A 394 30.04 -26.71 -21.70
N LYS A 395 31.00 -27.24 -22.41
CA LYS A 395 31.25 -26.96 -23.83
C LYS A 395 30.05 -27.48 -24.65
N PRO A 396 29.25 -26.62 -25.25
CA PRO A 396 28.18 -27.05 -26.14
C PRO A 396 28.78 -27.50 -27.48
N GLU A 397 28.39 -28.66 -27.94
CA GLU A 397 28.68 -29.08 -29.32
C GLU A 397 27.69 -28.42 -30.25
N ASP A 398 28.21 -27.72 -31.27
CA ASP A 398 27.40 -26.95 -32.27
C ASP A 398 26.36 -25.97 -31.65
N GLY A 399 26.66 -25.42 -30.49
CA GLY A 399 25.73 -24.49 -29.80
C GLY A 399 24.60 -25.20 -29.05
N ILE A 400 24.61 -26.52 -28.98
CA ILE A 400 23.61 -27.31 -28.25
C ILE A 400 24.28 -27.95 -27.06
N TRP A 401 23.81 -27.60 -25.86
CA TRP A 401 24.23 -28.30 -24.65
C TRP A 401 23.30 -29.46 -24.35
N THR A 402 23.87 -30.61 -24.01
CA THR A 402 23.10 -31.77 -23.55
C THR A 402 23.78 -32.38 -22.31
N GLY A 403 23.01 -32.51 -21.24
CA GLY A 403 23.56 -33.02 -19.98
C GLY A 403 22.52 -33.12 -18.85
N LEU A 404 23.03 -33.43 -17.66
CA LEU A 404 22.24 -33.42 -16.43
C LEU A 404 22.18 -32.00 -15.88
N LEU A 405 21.00 -31.56 -15.45
CA LEU A 405 20.83 -30.21 -14.86
C LEU A 405 21.70 -30.00 -13.61
N GLY A 406 21.93 -31.05 -12.83
CA GLY A 406 22.82 -30.99 -11.68
C GLY A 406 24.26 -30.61 -12.05
N ASP A 407 24.76 -31.14 -13.17
CA ASP A 407 26.12 -30.86 -13.67
C ASP A 407 26.22 -29.42 -14.19
N LEU A 408 25.19 -28.96 -14.91
CA LEU A 408 25.11 -27.57 -15.39
C LEU A 408 25.11 -26.56 -14.21
N ILE A 409 24.32 -26.83 -13.19
CA ILE A 409 24.22 -25.95 -12.03
C ILE A 409 25.51 -25.96 -11.22
N ALA A 410 26.14 -27.13 -11.06
CA ALA A 410 27.45 -27.27 -10.41
C ALA A 410 28.55 -26.50 -11.17
N ALA A 411 28.52 -26.53 -12.52
CA ALA A 411 29.47 -25.79 -13.36
C ALA A 411 29.29 -24.27 -13.18
N VAL A 412 28.04 -23.76 -13.15
CA VAL A 412 27.74 -22.34 -12.91
C VAL A 412 28.19 -21.90 -11.51
N GLU A 413 28.00 -22.74 -10.50
CA GLU A 413 28.43 -22.45 -9.14
C GLU A 413 29.98 -22.36 -9.05
N SER A 414 30.69 -23.29 -9.68
CA SER A 414 32.16 -23.29 -9.70
C SER A 414 32.73 -22.05 -10.38
N PHE A 415 32.13 -21.62 -11.48
CA PHE A 415 32.52 -20.39 -12.19
C PHE A 415 32.34 -19.13 -11.35
N ASN A 416 31.27 -19.04 -10.57
CA ASN A 416 30.99 -17.89 -9.72
C ASN A 416 31.77 -17.86 -8.40
N GLY A 417 32.76 -18.75 -8.23
CA GLY A 417 33.55 -18.81 -7.01
C GLY A 417 32.72 -19.11 -5.77
N GLY A 418 31.67 -19.93 -5.91
CA GLY A 418 30.75 -20.29 -4.83
C GLY A 418 29.70 -19.22 -4.51
N ARG A 419 29.58 -18.17 -5.32
CA ARG A 419 28.50 -17.15 -5.15
C ARG A 419 27.18 -17.70 -5.66
N THR A 420 26.20 -17.75 -4.79
CA THR A 420 24.91 -18.40 -4.99
C THR A 420 23.78 -17.47 -5.43
N TYR A 421 24.06 -16.37 -6.13
CA TYR A 421 23.05 -15.44 -6.71
C TYR A 421 21.85 -15.16 -5.80
N GLY A 422 22.11 -14.75 -4.56
CA GLY A 422 21.05 -14.44 -3.58
C GLY A 422 20.39 -15.67 -2.94
N CYS A 423 20.91 -16.90 -3.20
CA CYS A 423 20.50 -18.07 -2.44
C CYS A 423 21.34 -18.20 -1.17
N SER A 424 20.74 -18.71 -0.10
CA SER A 424 21.41 -18.83 1.21
C SER A 424 22.50 -19.93 1.24
N ASN A 425 22.41 -20.90 0.34
CA ASN A 425 23.34 -22.03 0.25
C ASN A 425 23.26 -22.75 -1.11
N LYS A 426 24.22 -23.67 -1.35
CA LYS A 426 24.30 -24.45 -2.56
C LYS A 426 23.06 -25.28 -2.88
N SER A 427 22.44 -25.89 -1.89
CA SER A 427 21.25 -26.73 -2.09
C SER A 427 20.04 -25.90 -2.56
N GLU A 428 19.89 -24.69 -2.05
CA GLU A 428 18.86 -23.74 -2.50
C GLU A 428 19.13 -23.30 -3.93
N PHE A 429 20.38 -22.98 -4.26
CA PHE A 429 20.79 -22.59 -5.60
C PHE A 429 20.50 -23.69 -6.64
N VAL A 430 20.88 -24.96 -6.35
CA VAL A 430 20.60 -26.12 -7.22
C VAL A 430 19.07 -26.31 -7.38
N ARG A 431 18.33 -26.31 -6.28
CA ARG A 431 16.88 -26.48 -6.31
C ARG A 431 16.19 -25.38 -7.12
N ARG A 432 16.62 -24.14 -6.97
CA ARG A 432 16.09 -23.00 -7.71
C ARG A 432 16.37 -23.11 -9.20
N GLY A 433 17.60 -23.44 -9.60
CA GLY A 433 17.98 -23.63 -10.98
C GLY A 433 17.17 -24.75 -11.66
N LEU A 434 16.95 -25.88 -10.98
CA LEU A 434 16.10 -26.96 -11.47
C LEU A 434 14.66 -26.50 -11.75
N LEU A 435 14.05 -25.76 -10.80
CA LEU A 435 12.69 -25.26 -10.97
C LEU A 435 12.56 -24.30 -12.16
N ILE A 436 13.54 -23.41 -12.35
CA ILE A 436 13.57 -22.46 -13.46
C ILE A 436 13.62 -23.19 -14.80
N ILE A 437 14.52 -24.16 -14.92
CA ILE A 437 14.68 -24.92 -16.16
C ILE A 437 13.48 -25.83 -16.44
N GLU A 438 12.89 -26.44 -15.41
CA GLU A 438 11.67 -27.24 -15.56
C GLU A 438 10.47 -26.38 -15.97
N GLU A 439 10.37 -25.16 -15.47
CA GLU A 439 9.32 -24.22 -15.88
C GLU A 439 9.56 -23.71 -17.31
N ALA A 440 10.78 -23.30 -17.62
CA ALA A 440 11.14 -22.83 -18.96
C ALA A 440 10.91 -23.89 -20.04
N CYS A 441 11.13 -25.16 -19.77
CA CYS A 441 10.93 -26.22 -20.76
C CYS A 441 9.45 -26.46 -21.12
N LYS A 442 8.49 -26.01 -20.31
CA LYS A 442 7.06 -26.17 -20.62
C LYS A 442 6.63 -25.30 -21.80
N THR A 443 7.31 -24.21 -22.00
CA THR A 443 6.91 -23.15 -22.94
C THR A 443 7.95 -22.87 -24.03
N ASN A 444 9.22 -23.27 -23.83
CA ASN A 444 10.30 -22.97 -24.74
C ASN A 444 10.78 -24.21 -25.52
N LYS A 445 10.77 -24.13 -26.87
CA LYS A 445 11.21 -25.20 -27.79
C LYS A 445 12.70 -25.52 -27.66
N HIS A 446 13.50 -24.56 -27.19
CA HIS A 446 14.95 -24.66 -27.10
C HIS A 446 15.43 -25.33 -25.81
N ILE A 447 14.54 -25.50 -24.81
CA ILE A 447 14.82 -26.18 -23.56
C ILE A 447 13.92 -27.42 -23.47
N ARG A 448 14.47 -28.60 -23.64
CA ARG A 448 13.67 -29.81 -23.66
C ARG A 448 14.36 -31.01 -22.98
N PRO A 449 13.58 -31.88 -22.34
CA PRO A 449 14.12 -33.17 -21.92
C PRO A 449 14.37 -34.08 -23.13
N VAL A 450 15.53 -34.74 -23.17
CA VAL A 450 15.90 -35.62 -24.27
C VAL A 450 15.63 -37.06 -23.93
N LYS A 451 16.07 -37.51 -22.75
CA LYS A 451 16.04 -38.93 -22.36
C LYS A 451 16.07 -39.09 -20.83
N SER A 452 15.30 -40.04 -20.32
CA SER A 452 15.49 -40.54 -18.94
C SER A 452 16.55 -41.63 -18.91
N LEU A 453 17.51 -41.52 -17.99
CA LEU A 453 18.60 -42.50 -17.84
C LEU A 453 18.20 -43.73 -16.99
N GLY A 454 16.89 -43.92 -16.72
CA GLY A 454 16.41 -45.05 -15.95
C GLY A 454 16.41 -44.84 -14.44
N ARG A 455 16.13 -45.91 -13.65
CA ARG A 455 16.08 -45.82 -12.19
C ARG A 455 17.40 -45.34 -11.60
N GLY A 456 17.43 -44.14 -11.05
CA GLY A 456 18.56 -43.50 -10.37
C GLY A 456 19.48 -42.64 -11.26
N GLY A 457 19.29 -42.61 -12.59
CA GLY A 457 20.21 -41.94 -13.53
C GLY A 457 19.86 -40.48 -13.90
N GLY A 458 18.76 -39.94 -13.43
CA GLY A 458 18.36 -38.59 -13.77
C GLY A 458 17.75 -38.43 -15.17
N LYS A 459 17.53 -37.19 -15.58
CA LYS A 459 16.94 -36.80 -16.86
C LYS A 459 17.92 -35.96 -17.65
N LEU A 460 18.25 -36.39 -18.89
CA LEU A 460 19.07 -35.57 -19.78
C LEU A 460 18.23 -34.45 -20.37
N TRP A 461 18.78 -33.27 -20.35
CA TRP A 461 18.19 -32.05 -20.90
C TRP A 461 19.03 -31.56 -22.07
N GLN A 462 18.37 -30.94 -23.02
CA GLN A 462 18.99 -30.24 -24.14
C GLN A 462 18.61 -28.78 -24.09
N ILE A 463 19.63 -27.90 -24.17
CA ILE A 463 19.47 -26.44 -24.22
C ILE A 463 20.21 -25.96 -25.46
N ASP A 464 19.47 -25.34 -26.36
CA ASP A 464 20.05 -24.77 -27.58
C ASP A 464 20.54 -23.33 -27.27
N ILE A 465 21.89 -23.18 -27.31
CA ILE A 465 22.60 -21.92 -27.05
C ILE A 465 23.51 -21.58 -28.25
N SER A 466 23.11 -22.02 -29.46
CA SER A 466 23.88 -21.76 -30.69
C SER A 466 24.08 -20.26 -30.88
N GLU A 467 25.24 -19.84 -31.42
CA GLU A 467 25.52 -18.42 -31.69
C GLU A 467 24.60 -17.79 -32.74
N LYS A 468 23.83 -18.61 -33.45
CA LYS A 468 22.75 -18.14 -34.33
C LYS A 468 21.55 -17.60 -33.58
N TYR A 469 21.42 -17.88 -32.28
CA TYR A 469 20.42 -17.28 -31.41
C TYR A 469 21.02 -16.05 -30.76
N ASP A 470 20.69 -14.88 -31.35
CA ASP A 470 20.77 -13.63 -30.66
C ASP A 470 19.89 -13.74 -29.40
N ILE A 471 20.45 -13.41 -28.22
CA ILE A 471 19.72 -13.40 -26.95
C ILE A 471 18.39 -12.63 -27.11
N ASN A 472 18.40 -11.56 -27.91
CA ASN A 472 17.20 -10.81 -28.23
C ASN A 472 16.20 -11.64 -29.06
N LYS A 473 16.62 -12.56 -29.92
CA LYS A 473 15.73 -13.43 -30.68
C LYS A 473 15.19 -14.62 -29.87
N ILE A 474 15.90 -15.06 -28.85
CA ILE A 474 15.36 -16.03 -27.87
C ILE A 474 14.30 -15.35 -27.01
N ILE A 475 14.50 -14.07 -26.72
CA ILE A 475 13.60 -13.24 -25.96
C ILE A 475 12.43 -12.75 -26.81
N ASP A 476 12.66 -12.44 -28.09
CA ASP A 476 11.69 -11.81 -29.00
C ASP A 476 10.94 -12.79 -29.90
N ASN A 477 10.96 -14.10 -29.60
CA ASN A 477 10.29 -15.13 -30.40
C ASN A 477 9.10 -14.59 -31.22
N GLU A 478 9.35 -14.26 -32.49
CA GLU A 478 8.37 -14.23 -33.55
C GLU A 478 8.14 -15.65 -34.11
#